data_1ed28c7c7d2b39fd8a5b2b6dfd489a38
#
_entry.id   1ed28c7c7d2b39fd8a5b2b6dfd489a38
#
_cell.length_a   1.000
_cell.length_b   1.000
_cell.length_c   1.000
_cell.angle_alpha   90.00
_cell.angle_beta   90.00
_cell.angle_gamma   90.00
#
_symmetry.space_group_name_H-M   'P 1'
#
loop_
_entity.id
_entity.type
_entity.pdbx_description
1 polymer ?
#
loop_
_entity_poly.entity_id
_entity_poly.type
_entity_poly.pdbx_seq_one_letter_code
_entity_poly.pdbx_strand_id
1 'polypeptide(L)'
;MAALTLDGVSKRYGDFDAVRDLSFQVEKGSICGFLGPNGAGKTSTLRMILGLQPATSGRIEILGADDGRKVRDRIGFLPEERGLYKKMTPVEAISFFGALKGLPVAEGKKRAKAMLEQQGLGAAQKKKMKELSKGMAQKVQLIASVVHQPEFVILDEPFSGLDPMNQQGLEAMIRDLAGNGATVLFSTHVMQHAERLCDKVVLLARGRKAFEGTVDQARATSPRFLDLEGAISAQAAAALPGVAGVETLSDVDGVRRLKIALSPGAGGQETLKTAFLNGLDVRGFALKETTLHDAFIGLTGDHPDQPAAPAEAAR
;
A
#
# COMPACT_ATOMS: atom_id res chain seq x y z
N MET A 1 18.80 -6.46 -8.57
CA MET A 1 19.56 -6.38 -7.28
C MET A 1 18.66 -5.74 -6.24
N ALA A 2 18.55 -6.33 -5.04
CA ALA A 2 17.74 -5.79 -3.97
C ALA A 2 18.33 -4.47 -3.43
N ALA A 3 17.45 -3.50 -3.18
CA ALA A 3 17.79 -2.26 -2.47
C ALA A 3 17.55 -2.40 -0.96
N LEU A 4 16.65 -3.32 -0.58
CA LEU A 4 16.33 -3.65 0.80
C LEU A 4 16.15 -5.17 0.92
N THR A 5 16.72 -5.76 1.94
CA THR A 5 16.52 -7.16 2.32
C THR A 5 16.28 -7.25 3.82
N LEU A 6 15.18 -7.89 4.22
CA LEU A 6 14.93 -8.35 5.58
C LEU A 6 15.04 -9.87 5.60
N ASP A 7 15.70 -10.41 6.62
CA ASP A 7 15.90 -11.84 6.82
C ASP A 7 15.64 -12.21 8.29
N GLY A 8 14.54 -12.92 8.55
CA GLY A 8 14.11 -13.39 9.87
C GLY A 8 13.90 -12.28 10.91
N VAL A 9 13.52 -11.06 10.47
CA VAL A 9 13.44 -9.89 11.34
C VAL A 9 12.28 -10.00 12.31
N SER A 10 12.57 -9.84 13.59
CA SER A 10 11.55 -9.82 14.65
C SER A 10 11.69 -8.59 15.54
N LYS A 11 10.55 -8.12 16.08
CA LYS A 11 10.49 -7.02 17.05
C LYS A 11 9.54 -7.34 18.17
N ARG A 12 10.07 -7.35 19.39
CA ARG A 12 9.31 -7.55 20.63
C ARG A 12 9.38 -6.30 21.51
N TYR A 13 8.24 -5.95 22.11
CA TYR A 13 8.09 -4.90 23.13
C TYR A 13 7.50 -5.52 24.39
N GLY A 14 8.34 -5.77 25.40
CA GLY A 14 7.93 -6.55 26.57
C GLY A 14 7.46 -7.95 26.12
N ASP A 15 6.20 -8.28 26.41
CA ASP A 15 5.59 -9.55 26.02
C ASP A 15 4.87 -9.51 24.66
N PHE A 16 4.82 -8.34 24.01
CA PHE A 16 4.15 -8.17 22.74
C PHE A 16 5.10 -8.30 21.55
N ASP A 17 4.86 -9.29 20.68
CA ASP A 17 5.58 -9.48 19.43
C ASP A 17 4.92 -8.65 18.32
N ALA A 18 5.48 -7.48 18.05
CA ALA A 18 4.97 -6.57 17.00
C ALA A 18 5.33 -7.03 15.58
N VAL A 19 6.48 -7.69 15.42
CA VAL A 19 6.94 -8.27 14.14
C VAL A 19 7.55 -9.64 14.43
N ARG A 20 7.22 -10.64 13.62
CA ARG A 20 7.61 -12.04 13.85
C ARG A 20 8.17 -12.63 12.55
N ASP A 21 9.48 -12.94 12.56
CA ASP A 21 10.17 -13.68 11.50
C ASP A 21 9.87 -13.14 10.09
N LEU A 22 10.03 -11.81 9.93
CA LEU A 22 9.70 -11.12 8.71
C LEU A 22 10.87 -11.13 7.73
N SER A 23 10.64 -11.75 6.56
CA SER A 23 11.62 -11.81 5.47
C SER A 23 10.97 -11.36 4.17
N PHE A 24 11.56 -10.36 3.49
CA PHE A 24 11.17 -9.91 2.16
C PHE A 24 12.25 -9.06 1.51
N GLN A 25 12.10 -8.78 0.21
CA GLN A 25 13.04 -7.96 -0.56
C GLN A 25 12.33 -6.90 -1.38
N VAL A 26 13.00 -5.74 -1.55
CA VAL A 26 12.58 -4.66 -2.45
C VAL A 26 13.67 -4.46 -3.51
N GLU A 27 13.28 -4.58 -4.77
CA GLU A 27 14.18 -4.42 -5.91
C GLU A 27 14.50 -2.94 -6.15
N LYS A 28 15.73 -2.66 -6.67
CA LYS A 28 16.11 -1.28 -7.05
C LYS A 28 15.18 -0.72 -8.11
N GLY A 29 14.77 0.54 -7.93
CA GLY A 29 13.94 1.28 -8.89
C GLY A 29 12.48 0.85 -8.92
N SER A 30 12.03 -0.05 -8.02
CA SER A 30 10.64 -0.48 -7.93
C SER A 30 9.84 0.30 -6.89
N ILE A 31 8.52 0.26 -7.05
CA ILE A 31 7.55 0.72 -6.04
C ILE A 31 7.01 -0.52 -5.32
N CYS A 32 7.30 -0.63 -4.03
CA CYS A 32 6.82 -1.72 -3.18
C CYS A 32 5.78 -1.21 -2.17
N GLY A 33 4.61 -1.83 -2.16
CA GLY A 33 3.56 -1.60 -1.16
C GLY A 33 3.76 -2.50 0.06
N PHE A 34 3.82 -1.89 1.23
CA PHE A 34 3.93 -2.58 2.52
C PHE A 34 2.58 -2.46 3.26
N LEU A 35 1.72 -3.47 3.11
CA LEU A 35 0.29 -3.35 3.31
C LEU A 35 -0.18 -4.18 4.50
N GLY A 36 -1.23 -3.70 5.16
CA GLY A 36 -1.85 -4.42 6.26
C GLY A 36 -2.66 -3.50 7.17
N PRO A 37 -3.49 -4.04 8.06
CA PRO A 37 -4.29 -3.27 9.00
C PRO A 37 -3.44 -2.50 9.99
N ASN A 38 -4.08 -1.61 10.74
CA ASN A 38 -3.43 -0.94 11.86
C ASN A 38 -3.00 -1.97 12.91
N GLY A 39 -1.78 -1.82 13.44
CA GLY A 39 -1.19 -2.79 14.37
C GLY A 39 -0.55 -4.02 13.72
N ALA A 40 -0.55 -4.15 12.39
CA ALA A 40 0.11 -5.27 11.69
C ALA A 40 1.65 -5.28 11.78
N GLY A 41 2.27 -4.24 12.36
CA GLY A 41 3.73 -4.15 12.50
C GLY A 41 4.43 -3.26 11.47
N LYS A 42 3.67 -2.57 10.57
CA LYS A 42 4.22 -1.74 9.49
C LYS A 42 5.20 -0.68 10.01
N THR A 43 4.73 0.24 10.83
CA THR A 43 5.55 1.35 11.35
C THR A 43 6.75 0.85 12.18
N SER A 44 6.60 -0.23 12.95
CA SER A 44 7.73 -0.85 13.68
C SER A 44 8.80 -1.37 12.71
N THR A 45 8.38 -2.00 11.62
CA THR A 45 9.30 -2.47 10.57
C THR A 45 10.02 -1.31 9.88
N LEU A 46 9.30 -0.25 9.49
CA LEU A 46 9.91 0.94 8.88
C LEU A 46 10.93 1.60 9.81
N ARG A 47 10.63 1.68 11.12
CA ARG A 47 11.57 2.22 12.12
C ARG A 47 12.82 1.36 12.27
N MET A 48 12.71 0.03 12.16
CA MET A 48 13.86 -0.86 12.16
C MET A 48 14.71 -0.68 10.90
N ILE A 49 14.09 -0.60 9.72
CA ILE A 49 14.80 -0.34 8.44
C ILE A 49 15.60 0.96 8.49
N LEU A 50 15.01 2.02 9.08
CA LEU A 50 15.68 3.31 9.25
C LEU A 50 16.76 3.33 10.36
N GLY A 51 16.90 2.25 11.12
CA GLY A 51 17.80 2.21 12.29
C GLY A 51 17.34 3.08 13.45
N LEU A 52 16.07 3.54 13.46
CA LEU A 52 15.48 4.29 14.56
C LEU A 52 15.17 3.41 15.77
N GLN A 53 15.01 2.11 15.55
CA GLN A 53 14.82 1.09 16.58
C GLN A 53 15.59 -0.17 16.19
N PRO A 54 16.25 -0.84 17.14
CA PRO A 54 16.91 -2.11 16.85
C PRO A 54 15.87 -3.22 16.67
N ALA A 55 16.14 -4.15 15.76
CA ALA A 55 15.44 -5.44 15.70
C ALA A 55 15.79 -6.26 16.96
N THR A 56 14.86 -7.13 17.39
CA THR A 56 15.12 -8.10 18.46
C THR A 56 15.94 -9.27 17.92
N SER A 57 15.69 -9.67 16.68
CA SER A 57 16.45 -10.70 15.96
C SER A 57 16.34 -10.48 14.44
N GLY A 58 17.14 -11.25 13.69
CA GLY A 58 17.18 -11.18 12.23
C GLY A 58 18.16 -10.12 11.71
N ARG A 59 18.18 -9.96 10.37
CA ARG A 59 19.11 -9.07 9.67
C ARG A 59 18.34 -8.14 8.73
N ILE A 60 18.79 -6.90 8.69
CA ILE A 60 18.30 -5.89 7.72
C ILE A 60 19.49 -5.39 6.93
N GLU A 61 19.37 -5.37 5.61
CA GLU A 61 20.33 -4.76 4.72
C GLU A 61 19.60 -3.76 3.81
N ILE A 62 20.06 -2.50 3.80
CA ILE A 62 19.51 -1.45 2.96
C ILE A 62 20.62 -0.73 2.21
N LEU A 63 20.51 -0.62 0.88
CA LEU A 63 21.50 -0.02 -0.02
C LEU A 63 22.93 -0.58 0.19
N GLY A 64 23.03 -1.88 0.57
CA GLY A 64 24.29 -2.57 0.88
C GLY A 64 24.81 -2.33 2.28
N ALA A 65 24.09 -1.62 3.16
CA ALA A 65 24.47 -1.41 4.56
C ALA A 65 23.60 -2.26 5.50
N ASP A 66 24.20 -2.73 6.58
CA ASP A 66 23.57 -3.51 7.65
C ASP A 66 22.82 -2.64 8.69
N ASP A 67 22.84 -1.32 8.51
CA ASP A 67 22.18 -0.34 9.38
C ASP A 67 21.78 0.89 8.55
N GLY A 68 20.49 1.23 8.55
CA GLY A 68 19.94 2.40 7.83
C GLY A 68 20.59 3.73 8.24
N ARG A 69 21.14 3.83 9.45
CA ARG A 69 21.85 5.02 9.91
C ARG A 69 23.12 5.31 9.10
N LYS A 70 23.78 4.27 8.55
CA LYS A 70 25.00 4.41 7.74
C LYS A 70 24.75 5.00 6.36
N VAL A 71 23.51 4.93 5.87
CA VAL A 71 23.08 5.38 4.53
C VAL A 71 21.93 6.38 4.59
N ARG A 72 21.73 7.04 5.73
CA ARG A 72 20.60 7.96 5.96
C ARG A 72 20.58 9.17 5.03
N ASP A 73 21.70 9.59 4.49
CA ASP A 73 21.85 10.63 3.48
C ASP A 73 21.34 10.19 2.10
N ARG A 74 21.27 8.88 1.85
CA ARG A 74 20.75 8.26 0.64
C ARG A 74 19.28 7.83 0.79
N ILE A 75 18.68 8.02 1.97
CA ILE A 75 17.28 7.65 2.28
C ILE A 75 16.43 8.89 2.48
N GLY A 76 15.30 8.95 1.76
CA GLY A 76 14.19 9.86 2.03
C GLY A 76 13.17 9.19 2.96
N PHE A 77 12.65 9.92 3.94
CA PHE A 77 11.62 9.41 4.83
C PHE A 77 10.49 10.41 5.03
N LEU A 78 9.27 9.98 4.75
CA LEU A 78 8.03 10.68 5.04
C LEU A 78 7.30 9.94 6.17
N PRO A 79 7.28 10.46 7.41
CA PRO A 79 6.51 9.87 8.50
C PRO A 79 5.01 10.15 8.34
N GLU A 80 4.17 9.31 8.95
CA GLU A 80 2.72 9.49 9.02
C GLU A 80 2.34 10.82 9.67
N GLU A 81 3.01 11.18 10.78
CA GLU A 81 2.78 12.43 11.48
C GLU A 81 3.46 13.60 10.76
N ARG A 82 2.80 14.75 10.76
CA ARG A 82 3.32 15.95 10.12
C ARG A 82 4.40 16.61 10.95
N GLY A 83 5.65 16.50 10.47
CA GLY A 83 6.83 17.00 11.16
C GLY A 83 7.31 18.38 10.72
N LEU A 84 6.62 19.12 9.82
CA LEU A 84 7.11 20.39 9.33
C LEU A 84 6.82 21.56 10.28
N TYR A 85 7.80 22.44 10.45
CA TYR A 85 7.71 23.61 11.32
C TYR A 85 6.66 24.61 10.82
N LYS A 86 5.60 24.83 11.60
CA LYS A 86 4.42 25.65 11.26
C LYS A 86 4.75 27.11 10.88
N LYS A 87 5.86 27.68 11.39
CA LYS A 87 6.30 29.05 11.14
C LYS A 87 7.21 29.22 9.93
N MET A 88 7.74 28.13 9.36
CA MET A 88 8.56 28.16 8.14
C MET A 88 7.69 28.33 6.90
N THR A 89 8.26 28.87 5.83
CA THR A 89 7.70 28.77 4.49
C THR A 89 8.04 27.40 3.88
N PRO A 90 7.33 26.91 2.84
CA PRO A 90 7.67 25.70 2.11
C PRO A 90 9.14 25.67 1.65
N VAL A 91 9.64 26.76 1.08
CA VAL A 91 11.03 26.85 0.61
C VAL A 91 12.02 26.72 1.78
N GLU A 92 11.76 27.38 2.91
CA GLU A 92 12.60 27.28 4.12
C GLU A 92 12.58 25.85 4.67
N ALA A 93 11.40 25.23 4.80
CA ALA A 93 11.27 23.89 5.32
C ALA A 93 11.98 22.86 4.44
N ILE A 94 11.73 22.87 3.12
CA ILE A 94 12.36 21.93 2.18
C ILE A 94 13.89 22.11 2.19
N SER A 95 14.37 23.37 2.13
CA SER A 95 15.81 23.65 2.16
C SER A 95 16.47 23.21 3.47
N PHE A 96 15.78 23.37 4.60
CA PHE A 96 16.25 22.92 5.92
C PHE A 96 16.43 21.41 5.97
N PHE A 97 15.41 20.64 5.54
CA PHE A 97 15.49 19.17 5.50
C PHE A 97 16.56 18.69 4.51
N GLY A 98 16.72 19.37 3.36
CA GLY A 98 17.81 19.11 2.43
C GLY A 98 19.18 19.32 3.06
N ALA A 99 19.35 20.39 3.84
CA ALA A 99 20.61 20.69 4.53
C ALA A 99 20.96 19.63 5.60
N LEU A 100 19.96 19.08 6.30
CA LEU A 100 20.16 17.96 7.23
C LEU A 100 20.66 16.67 6.53
N LYS A 101 20.47 16.60 5.21
CA LYS A 101 20.97 15.50 4.34
C LYS A 101 22.24 15.89 3.57
N GLY A 102 22.91 16.98 3.96
CA GLY A 102 24.16 17.42 3.36
C GLY A 102 24.03 18.29 2.11
N LEU A 103 22.81 18.65 1.69
CA LEU A 103 22.60 19.52 0.54
C LEU A 103 22.96 20.98 0.91
N PRO A 104 23.79 21.69 0.11
CA PRO A 104 24.07 23.10 0.34
C PRO A 104 22.78 23.92 0.36
N VAL A 105 22.63 24.85 1.33
CA VAL A 105 21.40 25.62 1.53
C VAL A 105 20.94 26.36 0.28
N ALA A 106 21.87 26.94 -0.49
CA ALA A 106 21.57 27.64 -1.74
C ALA A 106 20.97 26.68 -2.79
N GLU A 107 21.54 25.51 -2.94
CA GLU A 107 21.05 24.47 -3.83
C GLU A 107 19.70 23.92 -3.34
N GLY A 108 19.54 23.69 -2.03
CA GLY A 108 18.29 23.30 -1.41
C GLY A 108 17.16 24.28 -1.70
N LYS A 109 17.41 25.59 -1.59
CA LYS A 109 16.45 26.65 -1.95
C LYS A 109 16.09 26.64 -3.43
N LYS A 110 17.09 26.46 -4.31
CA LYS A 110 16.87 26.38 -5.77
C LYS A 110 15.99 25.20 -6.13
N ARG A 111 16.32 23.99 -5.64
CA ARG A 111 15.53 22.77 -5.87
C ARG A 111 14.13 22.88 -5.27
N ALA A 112 14.00 23.41 -4.05
CA ALA A 112 12.72 23.61 -3.39
C ALA A 112 11.77 24.44 -4.25
N LYS A 113 12.24 25.57 -4.80
CA LYS A 113 11.43 26.45 -5.66
C LYS A 113 11.01 25.72 -6.94
N ALA A 114 11.93 25.05 -7.62
CA ALA A 114 11.63 24.30 -8.84
C ALA A 114 10.61 23.18 -8.60
N MET A 115 10.79 22.38 -7.55
CA MET A 115 9.86 21.29 -7.21
C MET A 115 8.49 21.80 -6.79
N LEU A 116 8.42 22.92 -6.06
CA LEU A 116 7.14 23.54 -5.70
C LEU A 116 6.39 24.06 -6.93
N GLU A 117 7.09 24.71 -7.88
CA GLU A 117 6.48 25.11 -9.17
C GLU A 117 5.93 23.89 -9.94
N GLN A 118 6.75 22.86 -10.08
CA GLN A 118 6.37 21.62 -10.78
C GLN A 118 5.13 20.96 -10.18
N GLN A 119 4.95 21.08 -8.86
CA GLN A 119 3.80 20.48 -8.15
C GLN A 119 2.60 21.44 -8.00
N GLY A 120 2.63 22.59 -8.71
CA GLY A 120 1.54 23.58 -8.67
C GLY A 120 1.46 24.35 -7.36
N LEU A 121 2.56 24.40 -6.59
CA LEU A 121 2.66 25.09 -5.31
C LEU A 121 3.44 26.41 -5.39
N GLY A 122 3.68 26.93 -6.58
CA GLY A 122 4.44 28.17 -6.81
C GLY A 122 3.91 29.36 -6.04
N ALA A 123 2.59 29.58 -6.06
CA ALA A 123 1.93 30.65 -5.32
C ALA A 123 2.02 30.49 -3.79
N ALA A 124 2.32 29.27 -3.30
CA ALA A 124 2.42 28.97 -1.88
C ALA A 124 3.83 29.12 -1.30
N GLN A 125 4.85 29.36 -2.12
CA GLN A 125 6.26 29.39 -1.72
C GLN A 125 6.57 30.36 -0.57
N LYS A 126 5.83 31.48 -0.51
CA LYS A 126 5.99 32.54 0.52
C LYS A 126 5.02 32.43 1.68
N LYS A 127 4.00 31.57 1.61
CA LYS A 127 3.04 31.35 2.71
C LYS A 127 3.73 30.61 3.86
N LYS A 128 3.19 30.70 5.06
CA LYS A 128 3.65 29.86 6.18
C LYS A 128 3.02 28.47 6.09
N MET A 129 3.73 27.43 6.56
CA MET A 129 3.23 26.06 6.56
C MET A 129 1.84 25.93 7.22
N LYS A 130 1.55 26.71 8.27
CA LYS A 130 0.24 26.73 8.94
C LYS A 130 -0.91 27.25 8.07
N GLU A 131 -0.62 27.93 6.97
CA GLU A 131 -1.60 28.53 6.05
C GLU A 131 -1.93 27.61 4.86
N LEU A 132 -1.23 26.49 4.76
CA LEU A 132 -1.43 25.52 3.69
C LEU A 132 -2.60 24.57 4.01
N SER A 133 -3.32 24.14 2.98
CA SER A 133 -4.26 23.04 3.12
C SER A 133 -3.52 21.74 3.48
N LYS A 134 -4.28 20.74 3.94
CA LYS A 134 -3.73 19.43 4.30
C LYS A 134 -2.96 18.78 3.14
N GLY A 135 -3.54 18.80 1.93
CA GLY A 135 -2.91 18.25 0.73
C GLY A 135 -1.67 19.01 0.30
N MET A 136 -1.69 20.35 0.35
CA MET A 136 -0.52 21.18 0.07
C MET A 136 0.62 20.88 1.04
N ALA A 137 0.33 20.81 2.34
CA ALA A 137 1.33 20.49 3.37
C ALA A 137 1.95 19.11 3.17
N GLN A 138 1.14 18.12 2.77
CA GLN A 138 1.61 16.76 2.47
C GLN A 138 2.56 16.73 1.27
N LYS A 139 2.22 17.45 0.18
CA LYS A 139 3.12 17.60 -0.98
C LYS A 139 4.44 18.26 -0.58
N VAL A 140 4.39 19.33 0.23
CA VAL A 140 5.62 19.99 0.73
C VAL A 140 6.46 19.02 1.57
N GLN A 141 5.82 18.19 2.39
CA GLN A 141 6.51 17.21 3.23
C GLN A 141 7.18 16.11 2.38
N LEU A 142 6.50 15.62 1.33
CA LEU A 142 7.11 14.69 0.39
C LEU A 142 8.32 15.34 -0.33
N ILE A 143 8.16 16.56 -0.83
CA ILE A 143 9.28 17.29 -1.47
C ILE A 143 10.46 17.43 -0.49
N ALA A 144 10.20 17.78 0.77
CA ALA A 144 11.25 17.90 1.79
C ALA A 144 11.98 16.56 2.04
N SER A 145 11.27 15.44 1.95
CA SER A 145 11.86 14.10 2.14
C SER A 145 12.73 13.64 0.96
N VAL A 146 12.59 14.26 -0.22
CA VAL A 146 13.26 13.82 -1.46
C VAL A 146 14.11 14.88 -2.15
N VAL A 147 14.18 16.12 -1.63
CA VAL A 147 14.92 17.24 -2.25
C VAL A 147 16.43 16.96 -2.42
N HIS A 148 16.99 16.08 -1.61
CA HIS A 148 18.39 15.62 -1.69
C HIS A 148 18.60 14.47 -2.69
N GLN A 149 17.55 14.05 -3.42
CA GLN A 149 17.58 13.00 -4.44
C GLN A 149 18.02 11.64 -3.87
N PRO A 150 17.27 11.08 -2.91
CA PRO A 150 17.61 9.80 -2.28
C PRO A 150 17.51 8.64 -3.27
N GLU A 151 18.29 7.58 -3.05
CA GLU A 151 18.19 6.33 -3.80
C GLU A 151 17.05 5.44 -3.30
N PHE A 152 16.66 5.59 -2.02
CA PHE A 152 15.58 4.85 -1.39
C PHE A 152 14.63 5.81 -0.66
N VAL A 153 13.33 5.66 -0.87
CA VAL A 153 12.30 6.51 -0.26
C VAL A 153 11.34 5.64 0.54
N ILE A 154 11.16 5.96 1.81
CA ILE A 154 10.20 5.31 2.70
C ILE A 154 9.08 6.30 3.00
N LEU A 155 7.83 5.89 2.76
CA LEU A 155 6.63 6.69 2.98
C LEU A 155 5.69 5.96 3.92
N ASP A 156 5.46 6.49 5.12
CA ASP A 156 4.54 5.91 6.10
C ASP A 156 3.16 6.57 5.99
N GLU A 157 2.15 5.81 5.54
CA GLU A 157 0.76 6.22 5.31
C GLU A 157 0.64 7.56 4.52
N PRO A 158 1.29 7.71 3.35
CA PRO A 158 1.41 8.99 2.66
C PRO A 158 0.08 9.61 2.23
N PHE A 159 -0.95 8.79 2.03
CA PHE A 159 -2.27 9.21 1.54
C PHE A 159 -3.26 9.53 2.66
N SER A 160 -2.89 9.33 3.92
CA SER A 160 -3.78 9.47 5.07
C SER A 160 -4.46 10.83 5.15
N GLY A 161 -5.81 10.81 5.11
CA GLY A 161 -6.66 11.98 5.23
C GLY A 161 -6.49 13.01 4.12
N LEU A 162 -6.11 12.60 2.93
CA LEU A 162 -6.17 13.41 1.71
C LEU A 162 -7.48 13.16 0.95
N ASP A 163 -7.99 14.20 0.30
CA ASP A 163 -9.06 14.06 -0.67
C ASP A 163 -8.57 13.38 -1.97
N PRO A 164 -9.48 12.85 -2.83
CA PRO A 164 -9.10 12.11 -4.04
C PRO A 164 -8.18 12.86 -5.00
N MET A 165 -8.36 14.17 -5.16
CA MET A 165 -7.52 14.99 -6.05
C MET A 165 -6.08 15.10 -5.55
N ASN A 166 -5.91 15.29 -4.23
CA ASN A 166 -4.60 15.34 -3.62
C ASN A 166 -3.93 13.97 -3.59
N GLN A 167 -4.69 12.87 -3.43
CA GLN A 167 -4.18 11.50 -3.55
C GLN A 167 -3.59 11.25 -4.94
N GLN A 168 -4.32 11.58 -6.02
CA GLN A 168 -3.83 11.43 -7.40
C GLN A 168 -2.54 12.21 -7.65
N GLY A 169 -2.50 13.48 -7.17
CA GLY A 169 -1.27 14.28 -7.28
C GLY A 169 -0.08 13.66 -6.56
N LEU A 170 -0.31 13.06 -5.38
CA LEU A 170 0.75 12.39 -4.63
C LEU A 170 1.18 11.06 -5.30
N GLU A 171 0.23 10.30 -5.87
CA GLU A 171 0.51 9.10 -6.66
C GLU A 171 1.41 9.42 -7.87
N ALA A 172 1.12 10.52 -8.58
CA ALA A 172 1.96 10.98 -9.68
C ALA A 172 3.39 11.30 -9.22
N MET A 173 3.55 12.02 -8.09
CA MET A 173 4.87 12.31 -7.52
C MET A 173 5.66 11.03 -7.17
N ILE A 174 4.99 10.00 -6.63
CA ILE A 174 5.62 8.73 -6.28
C ILE A 174 6.08 7.99 -7.56
N ARG A 175 5.26 8.00 -8.62
CA ARG A 175 5.66 7.41 -9.92
C ARG A 175 6.87 8.15 -10.52
N ASP A 176 6.86 9.47 -10.46
CA ASP A 176 7.97 10.29 -10.96
C ASP A 176 9.28 9.98 -10.21
N LEU A 177 9.22 9.78 -8.89
CA LEU A 177 10.39 9.38 -8.10
C LEU A 177 10.96 8.04 -8.57
N ALA A 178 10.12 7.03 -8.75
CA ALA A 178 10.55 5.72 -9.24
C ALA A 178 11.03 5.79 -10.70
N GLY A 179 10.34 6.54 -11.55
CA GLY A 179 10.74 6.78 -12.94
C GLY A 179 12.11 7.46 -13.08
N ASN A 180 12.51 8.23 -12.07
CA ASN A 180 13.85 8.84 -11.95
C ASN A 180 14.87 7.94 -11.23
N GLY A 181 14.55 6.67 -10.99
CA GLY A 181 15.46 5.65 -10.48
C GLY A 181 15.47 5.47 -8.96
N ALA A 182 14.65 6.19 -8.21
CA ALA A 182 14.51 5.95 -6.77
C ALA A 182 13.73 4.65 -6.51
N THR A 183 14.12 3.91 -5.48
CA THR A 183 13.33 2.79 -4.96
C THR A 183 12.34 3.32 -3.94
N VAL A 184 11.07 2.95 -4.02
CA VAL A 184 10.04 3.43 -3.11
C VAL A 184 9.41 2.28 -2.33
N LEU A 185 9.40 2.39 -0.99
CA LEU A 185 8.64 1.54 -0.09
C LEU A 185 7.59 2.41 0.61
N PHE A 186 6.31 2.16 0.39
CA PHE A 186 5.29 2.88 1.14
C PHE A 186 4.37 1.94 1.92
N SER A 187 4.05 2.35 3.15
CA SER A 187 3.08 1.64 3.97
C SER A 187 1.68 2.22 3.74
N THR A 188 0.68 1.35 3.72
CA THR A 188 -0.72 1.77 3.78
C THR A 188 -1.63 0.61 4.22
N HIS A 189 -2.81 0.95 4.77
CA HIS A 189 -3.91 0.02 4.98
C HIS A 189 -4.93 0.06 3.84
N VAL A 190 -4.85 1.06 2.94
CA VAL A 190 -5.76 1.24 1.80
C VAL A 190 -5.20 0.53 0.57
N MET A 191 -5.72 -0.67 0.26
CA MET A 191 -5.23 -1.56 -0.79
C MET A 191 -5.30 -0.94 -2.20
N GLN A 192 -6.28 -0.06 -2.46
CA GLN A 192 -6.48 0.58 -3.77
C GLN A 192 -5.28 1.43 -4.22
N HIS A 193 -4.53 2.06 -3.29
CA HIS A 193 -3.32 2.81 -3.66
C HIS A 193 -2.23 1.87 -4.17
N ALA A 194 -2.09 0.70 -3.55
CA ALA A 194 -1.10 -0.29 -3.98
C ALA A 194 -1.46 -0.90 -5.34
N GLU A 195 -2.75 -1.16 -5.59
CA GLU A 195 -3.22 -1.66 -6.89
C GLU A 195 -2.86 -0.74 -8.06
N ARG A 196 -2.82 0.58 -7.80
CA ARG A 196 -2.51 1.58 -8.83
C ARG A 196 -1.03 1.88 -8.98
N LEU A 197 -0.23 1.68 -7.92
CA LEU A 197 1.14 2.18 -7.85
C LEU A 197 2.20 1.09 -7.85
N CYS A 198 1.91 -0.09 -7.25
CA CYS A 198 2.97 -1.02 -6.90
C CYS A 198 3.32 -1.99 -8.01
N ASP A 199 4.62 -2.21 -8.18
CA ASP A 199 5.15 -3.33 -8.94
C ASP A 199 5.07 -4.62 -8.10
N LYS A 200 5.26 -4.48 -6.78
CA LYS A 200 5.28 -5.57 -5.81
C LYS A 200 4.59 -5.15 -4.51
N VAL A 201 3.95 -6.11 -3.84
CA VAL A 201 3.32 -5.90 -2.55
C VAL A 201 3.79 -6.94 -1.53
N VAL A 202 3.89 -6.49 -0.29
CA VAL A 202 4.12 -7.33 0.90
C VAL A 202 2.92 -7.13 1.82
N LEU A 203 2.12 -8.16 2.01
CA LEU A 203 0.94 -8.13 2.87
C LEU A 203 1.30 -8.61 4.27
N LEU A 204 1.01 -7.79 5.28
CA LEU A 204 1.25 -8.11 6.68
C LEU A 204 -0.06 -8.31 7.43
N ALA A 205 -0.09 -9.34 8.26
CA ALA A 205 -1.14 -9.57 9.24
C ALA A 205 -0.52 -10.07 10.55
N ARG A 206 -0.94 -9.50 11.67
CA ARG A 206 -0.53 -9.92 13.04
C ARG A 206 0.99 -10.07 13.21
N GLY A 207 1.75 -9.14 12.64
CA GLY A 207 3.21 -9.11 12.71
C GLY A 207 3.93 -10.10 11.78
N ARG A 208 3.22 -10.81 10.90
CA ARG A 208 3.78 -11.80 9.96
C ARG A 208 3.50 -11.41 8.51
N LYS A 209 4.36 -11.88 7.62
CA LYS A 209 4.12 -11.80 6.17
C LYS A 209 3.06 -12.84 5.79
N ALA A 210 1.93 -12.35 5.23
CA ALA A 210 0.89 -13.20 4.68
C ALA A 210 1.13 -13.50 3.19
N PHE A 211 1.72 -12.52 2.47
CA PHE A 211 1.99 -12.66 1.03
C PHE A 211 3.14 -11.74 0.61
N GLU A 212 3.84 -12.12 -0.46
CA GLU A 212 4.84 -11.30 -1.17
C GLU A 212 4.78 -11.66 -2.66
N GLY A 213 4.61 -10.66 -3.53
CA GLY A 213 4.53 -10.86 -4.98
C GLY A 213 3.98 -9.63 -5.69
N THR A 214 3.62 -9.77 -6.97
CA THR A 214 2.93 -8.72 -7.71
C THR A 214 1.46 -8.59 -7.27
N VAL A 215 0.83 -7.48 -7.62
CA VAL A 215 -0.62 -7.27 -7.37
C VAL A 215 -1.44 -8.38 -8.03
N ASP A 216 -1.10 -8.76 -9.27
CA ASP A 216 -1.82 -9.81 -10.00
C ASP A 216 -1.63 -11.19 -9.37
N GLN A 217 -0.43 -11.49 -8.87
CA GLN A 217 -0.19 -12.72 -8.10
C GLN A 217 -1.01 -12.76 -6.81
N ALA A 218 -1.11 -11.64 -6.10
CA ALA A 218 -1.95 -11.55 -4.91
C ALA A 218 -3.44 -11.77 -5.25
N ARG A 219 -3.95 -11.10 -6.28
CA ARG A 219 -5.34 -11.28 -6.76
C ARG A 219 -5.64 -12.71 -7.16
N ALA A 220 -4.66 -13.41 -7.76
CA ALA A 220 -4.81 -14.81 -8.18
C ALA A 220 -4.94 -15.80 -6.99
N THR A 221 -4.63 -15.39 -5.75
CA THR A 221 -4.83 -16.22 -4.56
C THR A 221 -6.29 -16.36 -4.12
N SER A 222 -7.16 -15.48 -4.60
CA SER A 222 -8.58 -15.49 -4.27
C SER A 222 -9.44 -15.88 -5.48
N PRO A 223 -10.57 -16.55 -5.25
CA PRO A 223 -11.48 -16.92 -6.33
C PRO A 223 -12.05 -15.68 -7.01
N ARG A 224 -12.24 -15.75 -8.34
CA ARG A 224 -13.03 -14.78 -9.08
C ARG A 224 -14.50 -15.00 -8.79
N PHE A 225 -15.29 -13.93 -8.82
CA PHE A 225 -16.71 -14.01 -8.57
C PHE A 225 -17.51 -13.56 -9.79
N LEU A 226 -18.61 -14.28 -10.05
CA LEU A 226 -19.63 -13.89 -11.00
C LEU A 226 -20.94 -13.67 -10.23
N ASP A 227 -21.42 -12.41 -10.18
CA ASP A 227 -22.75 -12.12 -9.68
C ASP A 227 -23.75 -12.40 -10.79
N LEU A 228 -24.78 -13.19 -10.50
CA LEU A 228 -25.93 -13.40 -11.39
C LEU A 228 -27.21 -12.95 -10.70
N GLU A 229 -28.09 -12.32 -11.47
CA GLU A 229 -29.43 -11.95 -11.03
C GLU A 229 -30.45 -12.51 -12.01
N GLY A 230 -31.49 -13.19 -11.50
CA GLY A 230 -32.54 -13.75 -12.32
C GLY A 230 -33.36 -14.82 -11.62
N ALA A 231 -34.29 -15.47 -12.34
CA ALA A 231 -35.05 -16.60 -11.82
C ALA A 231 -34.22 -17.90 -11.91
N ILE A 232 -33.08 -17.91 -11.22
CA ILE A 232 -32.08 -18.97 -11.26
C ILE A 232 -32.01 -19.64 -9.88
N SER A 233 -32.12 -20.97 -9.82
CA SER A 233 -31.87 -21.70 -8.56
C SER A 233 -30.38 -21.82 -8.28
N ALA A 234 -29.98 -21.77 -6.99
CA ALA A 234 -28.61 -21.99 -6.59
C ALA A 234 -28.06 -23.36 -7.09
N GLN A 235 -28.90 -24.36 -7.18
CA GLN A 235 -28.54 -25.68 -7.71
C GLN A 235 -28.22 -25.63 -9.22
N ALA A 236 -29.03 -24.90 -10.01
CA ALA A 236 -28.76 -24.72 -11.44
C ALA A 236 -27.49 -23.92 -11.69
N ALA A 237 -27.24 -22.89 -10.88
CA ALA A 237 -25.99 -22.12 -10.93
C ALA A 237 -24.75 -22.97 -10.53
N ALA A 238 -24.87 -23.81 -9.53
CA ALA A 238 -23.80 -24.72 -9.08
C ALA A 238 -23.44 -25.82 -10.12
N ALA A 239 -24.35 -26.13 -11.02
CA ALA A 239 -24.12 -27.10 -12.10
C ALA A 239 -23.38 -26.48 -13.32
N LEU A 240 -23.15 -25.17 -13.34
CA LEU A 240 -22.44 -24.52 -14.44
C LEU A 240 -20.93 -24.86 -14.41
N PRO A 241 -20.26 -24.94 -15.58
CA PRO A 241 -18.85 -25.25 -15.65
C PRO A 241 -18.02 -24.17 -14.97
N GLY A 242 -16.98 -24.57 -14.26
CA GLY A 242 -16.06 -23.67 -13.58
C GLY A 242 -16.61 -23.05 -12.28
N VAL A 243 -17.76 -23.46 -11.79
CA VAL A 243 -18.31 -23.02 -10.51
C VAL A 243 -17.73 -23.85 -9.37
N ALA A 244 -17.15 -23.18 -8.38
CA ALA A 244 -16.62 -23.77 -7.15
C ALA A 244 -17.60 -23.65 -5.97
N GLY A 245 -18.48 -22.64 -5.99
CA GLY A 245 -19.45 -22.40 -4.93
C GLY A 245 -20.48 -21.36 -5.33
N VAL A 246 -21.66 -21.42 -4.70
CA VAL A 246 -22.77 -20.48 -4.93
C VAL A 246 -23.31 -20.01 -3.59
N GLU A 247 -23.39 -18.70 -3.42
CA GLU A 247 -24.00 -18.02 -2.27
C GLU A 247 -25.22 -17.23 -2.76
N THR A 248 -26.36 -17.41 -2.09
CA THR A 248 -27.57 -16.60 -2.37
C THR A 248 -27.53 -15.33 -1.53
N LEU A 249 -27.42 -14.19 -2.18
CA LEU A 249 -27.37 -12.87 -1.53
C LEU A 249 -28.78 -12.34 -1.21
N SER A 250 -29.74 -12.59 -2.10
CA SER A 250 -31.15 -12.21 -1.91
C SER A 250 -32.06 -13.09 -2.75
N ASP A 251 -33.33 -13.24 -2.33
CA ASP A 251 -34.43 -13.87 -3.07
C ASP A 251 -35.66 -13.00 -2.83
N VAL A 252 -36.12 -12.31 -3.89
CA VAL A 252 -37.29 -11.44 -3.84
C VAL A 252 -38.20 -11.83 -5.01
N ASP A 253 -39.41 -12.31 -4.71
CA ASP A 253 -40.40 -12.73 -5.69
C ASP A 253 -39.87 -13.74 -6.74
N GLY A 254 -38.98 -14.65 -6.32
CA GLY A 254 -38.36 -15.66 -7.18
C GLY A 254 -37.20 -15.16 -8.04
N VAL A 255 -36.86 -13.86 -7.96
CA VAL A 255 -35.64 -13.27 -8.56
C VAL A 255 -34.52 -13.34 -7.52
N ARG A 256 -33.50 -14.13 -7.80
CA ARG A 256 -32.35 -14.31 -6.92
C ARG A 256 -31.14 -13.53 -7.39
N ARG A 257 -30.42 -13.00 -6.41
CA ARG A 257 -29.04 -12.54 -6.60
C ARG A 257 -28.09 -13.59 -6.05
N LEU A 258 -27.28 -14.17 -6.94
CA LEU A 258 -26.35 -15.23 -6.61
C LEU A 258 -24.91 -14.69 -6.77
N LYS A 259 -24.06 -14.96 -5.77
CA LYS A 259 -22.61 -14.75 -5.87
C LYS A 259 -21.98 -16.12 -6.13
N ILE A 260 -21.37 -16.26 -7.30
CA ILE A 260 -20.78 -17.51 -7.77
C ILE A 260 -19.27 -17.41 -7.65
N ALA A 261 -18.65 -18.25 -6.85
CA ALA A 261 -17.20 -18.41 -6.79
C ALA A 261 -16.76 -19.29 -7.96
N LEU A 262 -15.78 -18.80 -8.74
CA LEU A 262 -15.21 -19.55 -9.86
C LEU A 262 -13.99 -20.35 -9.43
N SER A 263 -13.83 -21.54 -9.97
CA SER A 263 -12.63 -22.36 -9.78
C SER A 263 -11.37 -21.66 -10.31
N PRO A 264 -10.19 -21.94 -9.76
CA PRO A 264 -8.94 -21.40 -10.29
C PRO A 264 -8.80 -21.70 -11.79
N GLY A 265 -8.53 -20.63 -12.58
CA GLY A 265 -8.40 -20.73 -14.04
C GLY A 265 -9.72 -20.75 -14.81
N ALA A 266 -10.88 -20.85 -14.16
CA ALA A 266 -12.18 -20.80 -14.86
C ALA A 266 -12.47 -19.38 -15.39
N GLY A 267 -12.95 -19.31 -16.63
CA GLY A 267 -13.37 -18.08 -17.28
C GLY A 267 -14.84 -17.77 -16.97
N GLY A 268 -15.13 -16.68 -16.24
CA GLY A 268 -16.50 -16.26 -15.96
C GLY A 268 -17.35 -16.03 -17.21
N GLN A 269 -16.74 -15.68 -18.32
CA GLN A 269 -17.41 -15.56 -19.62
C GLN A 269 -17.94 -16.91 -20.14
N GLU A 270 -17.18 -17.99 -19.97
CA GLU A 270 -17.58 -19.34 -20.39
C GLU A 270 -18.73 -19.84 -19.51
N THR A 271 -18.63 -19.65 -18.21
CA THR A 271 -19.70 -19.95 -17.25
C THR A 271 -20.99 -19.20 -17.61
N LEU A 272 -20.89 -17.91 -17.90
CA LEU A 272 -22.03 -17.07 -18.30
C LEU A 272 -22.64 -17.51 -19.66
N LYS A 273 -21.80 -17.79 -20.65
CA LYS A 273 -22.24 -18.30 -21.94
C LYS A 273 -23.02 -19.62 -21.79
N THR A 274 -22.54 -20.53 -20.94
CA THR A 274 -23.19 -21.80 -20.67
C THR A 274 -24.54 -21.59 -19.91
N ALA A 275 -24.62 -20.60 -19.01
CA ALA A 275 -25.86 -20.24 -18.35
C ALA A 275 -26.95 -19.82 -19.37
N PHE A 276 -26.60 -19.00 -20.35
CA PHE A 276 -27.54 -18.62 -21.41
C PHE A 276 -27.90 -19.78 -22.34
N LEU A 277 -26.94 -20.61 -22.72
CA LEU A 277 -27.19 -21.79 -23.59
C LEU A 277 -28.10 -22.82 -22.90
N ASN A 278 -28.02 -22.95 -21.59
CA ASN A 278 -28.88 -23.82 -20.79
C ASN A 278 -30.27 -23.19 -20.52
N GLY A 279 -30.56 -22.01 -21.07
CA GLY A 279 -31.86 -21.35 -20.93
C GLY A 279 -32.14 -20.80 -19.52
N LEU A 280 -31.11 -20.52 -18.73
CA LEU A 280 -31.29 -19.88 -17.42
C LEU A 280 -31.78 -18.43 -17.62
N ASP A 281 -32.80 -18.02 -16.84
CA ASP A 281 -33.34 -16.64 -16.88
C ASP A 281 -32.36 -15.68 -16.17
N VAL A 282 -31.28 -15.30 -16.89
CA VAL A 282 -30.30 -14.32 -16.44
C VAL A 282 -30.77 -12.93 -16.84
N ARG A 283 -31.14 -12.11 -15.86
CA ARG A 283 -31.60 -10.71 -16.05
C ARG A 283 -30.49 -9.70 -15.85
N GLY A 284 -29.50 -10.03 -14.99
CA GLY A 284 -28.33 -9.22 -14.74
C GLY A 284 -27.12 -10.07 -14.43
N PHE A 285 -25.93 -9.56 -14.78
CA PHE A 285 -24.68 -10.22 -14.39
C PHE A 285 -23.57 -9.18 -14.21
N ALA A 286 -22.60 -9.50 -13.34
CA ALA A 286 -21.36 -8.77 -13.21
C ALA A 286 -20.22 -9.74 -12.93
N LEU A 287 -19.21 -9.75 -13.80
CA LEU A 287 -17.96 -10.42 -13.52
C LEU A 287 -17.10 -9.49 -12.66
N LYS A 288 -16.90 -9.86 -11.41
CA LYS A 288 -16.07 -9.11 -10.47
C LYS A 288 -14.65 -9.62 -10.52
N GLU A 289 -13.75 -8.72 -10.88
CA GLU A 289 -12.33 -8.97 -10.68
C GLU A 289 -12.02 -8.95 -9.19
N THR A 290 -11.22 -9.91 -8.75
CA THR A 290 -10.73 -9.96 -7.37
C THR A 290 -9.85 -8.75 -7.09
N THR A 291 -10.16 -8.01 -6.06
CA THR A 291 -9.34 -6.88 -5.60
C THR A 291 -8.21 -7.38 -4.67
N LEU A 292 -7.21 -6.55 -4.47
CA LEU A 292 -6.16 -6.83 -3.47
C LEU A 292 -6.75 -6.93 -2.05
N HIS A 293 -7.85 -6.23 -1.80
CA HIS A 293 -8.61 -6.32 -0.55
C HIS A 293 -9.23 -7.72 -0.36
N ASP A 294 -9.86 -8.28 -1.40
CA ASP A 294 -10.41 -9.64 -1.36
C ASP A 294 -9.31 -10.67 -1.15
N ALA A 295 -8.17 -10.48 -1.83
CA ALA A 295 -7.00 -11.32 -1.66
C ALA A 295 -6.46 -11.29 -0.22
N PHE A 296 -6.38 -10.10 0.38
CA PHE A 296 -5.95 -9.94 1.77
C PHE A 296 -6.87 -10.69 2.75
N ILE A 297 -8.20 -10.51 2.62
CA ILE A 297 -9.18 -11.23 3.46
C ILE A 297 -9.04 -12.74 3.28
N GLY A 298 -8.93 -13.22 2.04
CA GLY A 298 -8.77 -14.64 1.75
C GLY A 298 -7.52 -15.27 2.37
N LEU A 299 -6.41 -14.52 2.38
CA LEU A 299 -5.12 -14.98 2.92
C LEU A 299 -5.03 -14.92 4.45
N THR A 300 -5.74 -13.99 5.09
CA THR A 300 -5.54 -13.70 6.52
C THR A 300 -6.77 -14.00 7.38
N GLY A 301 -7.95 -14.03 6.79
CA GLY A 301 -9.23 -14.04 7.49
C GLY A 301 -9.55 -12.74 8.22
N ASP A 302 -8.70 -11.71 8.06
CA ASP A 302 -8.84 -10.42 8.73
C ASP A 302 -9.36 -9.36 7.76
N HIS A 303 -10.26 -8.47 8.22
CA HIS A 303 -10.68 -7.30 7.47
C HIS A 303 -9.64 -6.19 7.66
N PRO A 304 -9.04 -5.60 6.60
CA PRO A 304 -7.99 -4.60 6.72
C PRO A 304 -8.44 -3.31 7.40
N ASP A 305 -9.75 -3.01 7.36
CA ASP A 305 -10.37 -1.83 7.98
C ASP A 305 -10.74 -2.04 9.47
N GLN A 306 -10.62 -3.28 9.99
CA GLN A 306 -10.87 -3.57 11.40
C GLN A 306 -9.54 -3.56 12.17
N PRO A 307 -9.48 -2.93 13.35
CA PRO A 307 -8.32 -3.07 14.21
C PRO A 307 -8.12 -4.55 14.54
N ALA A 308 -6.87 -5.02 14.47
CA ALA A 308 -6.53 -6.39 14.84
C ALA A 308 -7.14 -6.68 16.22
N ALA A 309 -7.92 -7.76 16.32
CA ALA A 309 -8.49 -8.19 17.59
C ALA A 309 -7.35 -8.30 18.63
N PRO A 310 -7.52 -7.80 19.86
CA PRO A 310 -6.52 -7.98 20.89
C PRO A 310 -6.25 -9.47 21.01
N ALA A 311 -4.97 -9.85 21.00
CA ALA A 311 -4.58 -11.23 21.24
C ALA A 311 -5.24 -11.65 22.56
N GLU A 312 -6.17 -12.61 22.49
CA GLU A 312 -6.76 -13.20 23.70
C GLU A 312 -5.58 -13.62 24.59
N ALA A 313 -5.53 -13.02 25.75
CA ALA A 313 -4.62 -13.43 26.79
C ALA A 313 -4.91 -14.91 27.09
N ALA A 314 -4.06 -15.78 26.55
CA ALA A 314 -4.06 -17.17 26.94
C ALA A 314 -3.79 -17.22 28.45
N ARG A 315 -4.84 -17.56 29.20
CA ARG A 315 -4.76 -17.87 30.63
C ARG A 315 -3.96 -19.14 30.85
#